data_b08d7b3047e9f2e9b22527b8bc5d3daa
#
_entry.id   b08d7b3047e9f2e9b22527b8bc5d3daa
#
_cell.length_a   1.000
_cell.length_b   1.000
_cell.length_c   1.000
_cell.angle_alpha   90.00
_cell.angle_beta   90.00
_cell.angle_gamma   90.00
#
_symmetry.space_group_name_H-M   'P 1'
#
loop_
_entity.id
_entity.type
_entity.pdbx_description
1 polymer ?
#
loop_
_entity_poly.entity_id
_entity_poly.type
_entity_poly.pdbx_seq_one_letter_code
_entity_poly.pdbx_strand_id
1 'polypeptide(L)'
;MSQAEFDAYVDEYDAQHAASVKLSGEDPEFFAIYKAQAAAQVMAAAGRVPQRIMDFGAGRGNCIAPLQRAFPNAALTALDVSARSLSHCEARAVRLLETVCYDGQTLPFGDGSFDLVFTACVFHHIPEADHIRLLSEIRRTLRPEGRFILFEHNPWNPLTRHAVATCPFDQNAVLISAPEMRRRFRAAGFADVSLRWTLFFPGFLSALRPLERGLGWLPLGAQYMLVAR
;
A
#
# COMPACT_ATOMS: atom_id res chain seq x y z
N MET A 1 -3.89 -11.93 -9.19
CA MET A 1 -4.02 -11.40 -10.57
C MET A 1 -2.70 -11.63 -11.30
N SER A 2 -2.71 -12.08 -12.54
CA SER A 2 -1.49 -12.24 -13.34
C SER A 2 -1.05 -10.90 -13.94
N GLN A 3 0.22 -10.79 -14.37
CA GLN A 3 0.73 -9.61 -15.08
C GLN A 3 -0.20 -9.22 -16.26
N ALA A 4 -0.68 -10.20 -17.02
CA ALA A 4 -1.55 -9.97 -18.17
C ALA A 4 -2.91 -9.35 -17.81
N GLU A 5 -3.45 -9.69 -16.64
CA GLU A 5 -4.71 -9.08 -16.16
C GLU A 5 -4.51 -7.60 -15.77
N PHE A 6 -3.40 -7.26 -15.11
CA PHE A 6 -3.08 -5.86 -14.80
C PHE A 6 -2.85 -5.02 -16.05
N ASP A 7 -2.11 -5.57 -17.01
CA ASP A 7 -1.81 -4.88 -18.27
C ASP A 7 -3.07 -4.54 -19.07
N ALA A 8 -4.15 -5.32 -18.94
CA ALA A 8 -5.42 -5.07 -19.62
C ALA A 8 -6.14 -3.78 -19.14
N TYR A 9 -5.96 -3.39 -17.88
CA TYR A 9 -6.64 -2.23 -17.28
C TYR A 9 -5.77 -0.97 -17.22
N VAL A 10 -4.49 -1.03 -17.62
CA VAL A 10 -3.54 0.08 -17.41
C VAL A 10 -4.04 1.40 -17.98
N ASP A 11 -4.64 1.43 -19.16
CA ASP A 11 -5.06 2.69 -19.80
C ASP A 11 -6.31 3.30 -19.15
N GLU A 12 -7.23 2.47 -18.66
CA GLU A 12 -8.50 2.90 -18.07
C GLU A 12 -8.44 3.01 -16.53
N TYR A 13 -7.34 2.59 -15.94
CA TYR A 13 -7.19 2.47 -14.48
C TYR A 13 -7.57 3.75 -13.72
N ASP A 14 -7.08 4.92 -14.15
CA ASP A 14 -7.31 6.17 -13.43
C ASP A 14 -8.80 6.56 -13.44
N ALA A 15 -9.49 6.37 -14.57
CA ALA A 15 -10.91 6.64 -14.66
C ALA A 15 -11.76 5.66 -13.83
N GLN A 16 -11.41 4.37 -13.88
CA GLN A 16 -12.09 3.33 -13.11
C GLN A 16 -11.85 3.50 -11.60
N HIS A 17 -10.63 3.82 -11.19
CA HIS A 17 -10.31 4.11 -9.80
C HIS A 17 -11.05 5.35 -9.29
N ALA A 18 -11.07 6.44 -10.05
CA ALA A 18 -11.84 7.63 -9.69
C ALA A 18 -13.35 7.33 -9.55
N ALA A 19 -13.89 6.50 -10.43
CA ALA A 19 -15.30 6.09 -10.35
C ALA A 19 -15.58 5.24 -9.10
N SER A 20 -14.69 4.29 -8.74
CA SER A 20 -14.87 3.40 -7.58
C SER A 20 -14.84 4.14 -6.24
N VAL A 21 -14.04 5.21 -6.12
CA VAL A 21 -13.96 6.00 -4.88
C VAL A 21 -14.95 7.15 -4.80
N LYS A 22 -15.72 7.42 -5.84
CA LYS A 22 -16.63 8.57 -5.94
C LYS A 22 -17.59 8.70 -4.76
N LEU A 23 -18.11 7.59 -4.25
CA LEU A 23 -19.02 7.60 -3.08
C LEU A 23 -18.35 8.09 -1.79
N SER A 24 -17.03 8.06 -1.72
CA SER A 24 -16.30 8.62 -0.59
C SER A 24 -16.30 10.16 -0.59
N GLY A 25 -16.61 10.78 -1.72
CA GLY A 25 -16.48 12.24 -1.91
C GLY A 25 -15.03 12.71 -2.06
N GLU A 26 -14.12 11.78 -2.34
CA GLU A 26 -12.69 12.02 -2.50
C GLU A 26 -12.18 11.50 -3.83
N ASP A 27 -11.02 11.98 -4.26
CA ASP A 27 -10.29 11.48 -5.41
C ASP A 27 -9.19 10.47 -5.01
N PRO A 28 -8.63 9.71 -5.97
CA PRO A 28 -7.53 8.78 -5.71
C PRO A 28 -6.28 9.42 -5.10
N GLU A 29 -5.99 10.69 -5.42
CA GLU A 29 -4.83 11.41 -4.91
C GLU A 29 -4.94 11.64 -3.40
N PHE A 30 -6.13 11.96 -2.89
CA PHE A 30 -6.40 12.08 -1.46
C PHE A 30 -5.93 10.83 -0.69
N PHE A 31 -6.30 9.63 -1.17
CA PHE A 31 -5.93 8.37 -0.50
C PHE A 31 -4.43 8.11 -0.55
N ALA A 32 -3.77 8.47 -1.66
CA ALA A 32 -2.33 8.31 -1.80
C ALA A 32 -1.55 9.25 -0.86
N ILE A 33 -1.97 10.52 -0.78
CA ILE A 33 -1.41 11.52 0.14
C ILE A 33 -1.62 11.08 1.59
N TYR A 34 -2.83 10.64 1.95
CA TYR A 34 -3.14 10.15 3.30
C TYR A 34 -2.19 9.02 3.73
N LYS A 35 -2.00 8.01 2.87
CA LYS A 35 -1.14 6.86 3.15
C LYS A 35 0.33 7.26 3.29
N ALA A 36 0.84 8.13 2.41
CA ALA A 36 2.20 8.62 2.48
C ALA A 36 2.45 9.44 3.77
N GLN A 37 1.50 10.30 4.16
CA GLN A 37 1.57 11.06 5.41
C GLN A 37 1.51 10.14 6.64
N ALA A 38 0.65 9.12 6.63
CA ALA A 38 0.58 8.14 7.71
C ALA A 38 1.89 7.36 7.84
N ALA A 39 2.51 6.98 6.72
CA ALA A 39 3.83 6.35 6.72
C ALA A 39 4.91 7.28 7.31
N ALA A 40 4.90 8.57 6.95
CA ALA A 40 5.82 9.55 7.53
C ALA A 40 5.63 9.71 9.04
N GLN A 41 4.37 9.73 9.52
CA GLN A 41 4.08 9.78 10.95
C GLN A 41 4.60 8.55 11.70
N VAL A 42 4.46 7.35 11.12
CA VAL A 42 4.99 6.10 11.68
C VAL A 42 6.51 6.17 11.81
N MET A 43 7.21 6.59 10.75
CA MET A 43 8.66 6.70 10.76
C MET A 43 9.15 7.76 11.75
N ALA A 44 8.49 8.91 11.79
CA ALA A 44 8.81 9.99 12.74
C ALA A 44 8.59 9.55 14.19
N ALA A 45 7.47 8.86 14.49
CA ALA A 45 7.20 8.31 15.82
C ALA A 45 8.23 7.26 16.28
N ALA A 46 8.85 6.55 15.31
CA ALA A 46 9.95 5.64 15.56
C ALA A 46 11.32 6.34 15.68
N GLY A 47 11.39 7.67 15.52
CA GLY A 47 12.65 8.43 15.48
C GLY A 47 13.52 8.09 14.27
N ARG A 48 12.92 7.69 13.14
CA ARG A 48 13.62 7.20 11.95
C ARG A 48 13.39 8.10 10.75
N VAL A 49 14.48 8.33 10.01
CA VAL A 49 14.47 9.02 8.71
C VAL A 49 14.95 8.02 7.67
N PRO A 50 14.04 7.43 6.85
CA PRO A 50 14.43 6.44 5.87
C PRO A 50 15.27 7.08 4.76
N GLN A 51 16.31 6.37 4.33
CA GLN A 51 17.17 6.77 3.22
C GLN A 51 16.82 5.99 1.94
N ARG A 52 16.33 4.77 2.08
CA ARG A 52 15.92 3.90 0.97
C ARG A 52 14.54 3.33 1.23
N ILE A 53 13.61 3.61 0.32
CA ILE A 53 12.21 3.20 0.40
C ILE A 53 11.89 2.34 -0.82
N MET A 54 11.18 1.24 -0.62
CA MET A 54 10.56 0.47 -1.69
C MET A 54 9.04 0.62 -1.63
N ASP A 55 8.42 0.96 -2.76
CA ASP A 55 6.98 0.84 -2.98
C ASP A 55 6.72 -0.52 -3.65
N PHE A 56 6.24 -1.49 -2.87
CA PHE A 56 5.97 -2.85 -3.31
C PHE A 56 4.58 -2.94 -3.93
N GLY A 57 4.53 -3.32 -5.21
CA GLY A 57 3.31 -3.28 -6.00
C GLY A 57 2.91 -1.84 -6.35
N ALA A 58 3.87 -1.07 -6.86
CA ALA A 58 3.68 0.36 -7.14
C ALA A 58 2.59 0.65 -8.18
N GLY A 59 2.23 -0.34 -9.00
CA GLY A 59 1.25 -0.18 -10.06
C GLY A 59 1.59 0.98 -10.98
N ARG A 60 0.64 1.86 -11.23
CA ARG A 60 0.83 3.08 -12.03
C ARG A 60 1.47 4.25 -11.27
N GLY A 61 1.92 4.03 -10.03
CA GLY A 61 2.66 5.03 -9.27
C GLY A 61 1.82 6.08 -8.56
N ASN A 62 0.58 5.78 -8.18
CA ASN A 62 -0.27 6.73 -7.46
C ASN A 62 0.34 7.23 -6.16
N CYS A 63 1.15 6.39 -5.47
CA CYS A 63 1.83 6.75 -4.23
C CYS A 63 3.22 7.37 -4.44
N ILE A 64 3.79 7.36 -5.66
CA ILE A 64 5.17 7.78 -5.91
C ILE A 64 5.40 9.24 -5.54
N ALA A 65 4.68 10.19 -6.15
CA ALA A 65 4.84 11.60 -5.83
C ALA A 65 4.51 11.93 -4.36
N PRO A 66 3.43 11.42 -3.75
CA PRO A 66 3.16 11.57 -2.33
C PRO A 66 4.29 11.03 -1.42
N LEU A 67 4.84 9.85 -1.71
CA LEU A 67 5.97 9.29 -0.94
C LEU A 67 7.23 10.14 -1.10
N GLN A 68 7.54 10.60 -2.32
CA GLN A 68 8.69 11.47 -2.57
C GLN A 68 8.58 12.82 -1.86
N ARG A 69 7.35 13.36 -1.73
CA ARG A 69 7.10 14.60 -0.95
C ARG A 69 7.19 14.35 0.56
N ALA A 70 6.67 13.22 1.04
CA ALA A 70 6.71 12.85 2.46
C ALA A 70 8.13 12.52 2.96
N PHE A 71 8.99 12.00 2.06
CA PHE A 71 10.36 11.60 2.35
C PHE A 71 11.35 12.25 1.36
N PRO A 72 11.58 13.56 1.46
CA PRO A 72 12.29 14.33 0.43
C PRO A 72 13.75 13.93 0.24
N ASN A 73 14.37 13.26 1.21
CA ASN A 73 15.77 12.85 1.16
C ASN A 73 15.97 11.36 0.90
N ALA A 74 14.89 10.58 0.78
CA ALA A 74 14.98 9.16 0.53
C ALA A 74 15.08 8.84 -0.97
N ALA A 75 15.89 7.85 -1.32
CA ALA A 75 15.81 7.19 -2.62
C ALA A 75 14.57 6.28 -2.63
N LEU A 76 13.76 6.39 -3.69
CA LEU A 76 12.54 5.60 -3.85
C LEU A 76 12.71 4.62 -5.01
N THR A 77 12.41 3.35 -4.75
CA THR A 77 12.34 2.27 -5.72
C THR A 77 10.90 1.82 -5.87
N ALA A 78 10.36 1.86 -7.08
CA ALA A 78 9.05 1.30 -7.43
C ALA A 78 9.24 -0.14 -7.93
N LEU A 79 8.62 -1.11 -7.28
CA LEU A 79 8.66 -2.53 -7.65
C LEU A 79 7.27 -2.99 -8.07
N ASP A 80 7.17 -3.60 -9.25
CA ASP A 80 5.92 -4.19 -9.74
C ASP A 80 6.20 -5.38 -10.67
N VAL A 81 5.21 -6.23 -10.90
CA VAL A 81 5.29 -7.33 -11.89
C VAL A 81 4.99 -6.87 -13.31
N SER A 82 4.37 -5.71 -13.49
CA SER A 82 4.00 -5.11 -14.77
C SER A 82 4.98 -4.00 -15.18
N ALA A 83 5.82 -4.28 -16.15
CA ALA A 83 6.70 -3.26 -16.76
C ALA A 83 5.90 -2.10 -17.38
N ARG A 84 4.70 -2.39 -17.90
CA ARG A 84 3.80 -1.38 -18.46
C ARG A 84 3.28 -0.42 -17.37
N SER A 85 2.92 -0.93 -16.20
CA SER A 85 2.54 -0.09 -15.06
C SER A 85 3.71 0.77 -14.59
N LEU A 86 4.91 0.21 -14.51
CA LEU A 86 6.10 0.94 -14.07
C LEU A 86 6.48 2.10 -15.00
N SER A 87 6.22 2.02 -16.30
CA SER A 87 6.46 3.14 -17.22
C SER A 87 5.65 4.40 -16.86
N HIS A 88 4.48 4.23 -16.23
CA HIS A 88 3.68 5.34 -15.72
C HIS A 88 4.23 5.92 -14.41
N CYS A 89 4.92 5.12 -13.59
CA CYS A 89 5.54 5.59 -12.36
C CYS A 89 6.56 6.69 -12.61
N GLU A 90 7.38 6.55 -13.65
CA GLU A 90 8.41 7.53 -14.03
C GLU A 90 7.79 8.87 -14.39
N ALA A 91 6.67 8.86 -15.11
CA ALA A 91 5.93 10.08 -15.49
C ALA A 91 5.31 10.81 -14.29
N ARG A 92 5.04 10.09 -13.20
CA ARG A 92 4.46 10.64 -11.95
C ARG A 92 5.49 11.05 -10.92
N ALA A 93 6.75 10.64 -11.10
CA ALA A 93 7.83 10.97 -10.18
C ALA A 93 8.17 12.47 -10.23
N VAL A 94 8.34 13.09 -9.06
CA VAL A 94 8.78 14.49 -8.94
C VAL A 94 10.30 14.59 -8.76
N ARG A 95 10.98 13.45 -8.60
CA ARG A 95 12.43 13.30 -8.49
C ARG A 95 12.85 11.96 -9.09
N LEU A 96 14.17 11.72 -9.13
CA LEU A 96 14.71 10.44 -9.59
C LEU A 96 14.00 9.25 -8.90
N LEU A 97 13.54 8.33 -9.70
CA LEU A 97 12.88 7.09 -9.30
C LEU A 97 13.62 5.92 -9.95
N GLU A 98 13.89 4.90 -9.14
CA GLU A 98 14.30 3.60 -9.63
C GLU A 98 13.04 2.75 -9.87
N THR A 99 12.90 2.16 -11.05
CA THR A 99 11.82 1.22 -11.37
C THR A 99 12.39 -0.17 -11.58
N VAL A 100 11.79 -1.18 -10.94
CA VAL A 100 12.24 -2.57 -11.02
C VAL A 100 11.05 -3.47 -11.31
N CYS A 101 11.06 -4.13 -12.46
CA CYS A 101 10.12 -5.20 -12.79
C CYS A 101 10.64 -6.53 -12.26
N TYR A 102 9.79 -7.34 -11.61
CA TYR A 102 10.18 -8.62 -11.06
C TYR A 102 9.18 -9.73 -11.44
N ASP A 103 9.56 -10.97 -11.19
CA ASP A 103 8.83 -12.17 -11.61
C ASP A 103 7.64 -12.56 -10.71
N GLY A 104 7.36 -11.79 -9.67
CA GLY A 104 6.32 -12.10 -8.67
C GLY A 104 6.74 -13.18 -7.66
N GLN A 105 7.98 -13.70 -7.76
CA GLN A 105 8.47 -14.78 -6.92
C GLN A 105 9.50 -14.31 -5.88
N THR A 106 10.60 -13.73 -6.32
CA THR A 106 11.73 -13.34 -5.48
C THR A 106 12.04 -11.86 -5.69
N LEU A 107 12.21 -11.12 -4.61
CA LEU A 107 12.58 -9.71 -4.71
C LEU A 107 14.06 -9.59 -5.13
N PRO A 108 14.37 -8.88 -6.24
CA PRO A 108 15.72 -8.79 -6.79
C PRO A 108 16.61 -7.82 -6.02
N PHE A 109 16.56 -7.87 -4.69
CA PHE A 109 17.34 -7.02 -3.79
C PHE A 109 18.06 -7.87 -2.76
N GLY A 110 19.22 -7.38 -2.33
CA GLY A 110 19.98 -8.00 -1.23
C GLY A 110 19.30 -7.81 0.13
N ASP A 111 19.75 -8.59 1.12
CA ASP A 111 19.29 -8.48 2.51
C ASP A 111 19.57 -7.07 3.05
N GLY A 112 18.63 -6.53 3.82
CA GLY A 112 18.81 -5.22 4.46
C GLY A 112 18.97 -4.04 3.48
N SER A 113 18.32 -4.08 2.33
CA SER A 113 18.41 -3.04 1.30
C SER A 113 17.62 -1.78 1.64
N PHE A 114 16.52 -1.88 2.41
CA PHE A 114 15.56 -0.80 2.60
C PHE A 114 15.34 -0.47 4.08
N ASP A 115 15.13 0.82 4.36
CA ASP A 115 14.72 1.32 5.68
C ASP A 115 13.20 1.28 5.85
N LEU A 116 12.47 1.39 4.74
CA LEU A 116 11.02 1.33 4.68
C LEU A 116 10.59 0.55 3.43
N VAL A 117 9.73 -0.44 3.63
CA VAL A 117 8.93 -1.01 2.55
C VAL A 117 7.49 -0.54 2.77
N PHE A 118 6.90 0.01 1.73
CA PHE A 118 5.53 0.49 1.69
C PHE A 118 4.74 -0.33 0.68
N THR A 119 3.48 -0.62 0.97
CA THR A 119 2.54 -1.21 0.01
C THR A 119 1.12 -0.75 0.28
N ALA A 120 0.34 -0.56 -0.76
CA ALA A 120 -1.01 -0.05 -0.64
C ALA A 120 -1.98 -0.77 -1.57
N CYS A 121 -2.88 -1.59 -1.00
CA CYS A 121 -3.93 -2.30 -1.73
C CYS A 121 -3.37 -3.22 -2.82
N VAL A 122 -2.45 -4.11 -2.44
CA VAL A 122 -1.75 -5.03 -3.35
C VAL A 122 -2.03 -6.50 -3.01
N PHE A 123 -2.00 -6.87 -1.73
CA PHE A 123 -2.06 -8.27 -1.31
C PHE A 123 -3.37 -8.96 -1.66
N HIS A 124 -4.48 -8.23 -1.77
CA HIS A 124 -5.76 -8.78 -2.19
C HIS A 124 -5.79 -9.21 -3.68
N HIS A 125 -4.78 -8.86 -4.47
CA HIS A 125 -4.57 -9.35 -5.83
C HIS A 125 -3.59 -10.52 -5.91
N ILE A 126 -2.84 -10.79 -4.85
CA ILE A 126 -1.84 -11.87 -4.81
C ILE A 126 -2.54 -13.17 -4.38
N PRO A 127 -2.23 -14.34 -4.99
CA PRO A 127 -2.72 -15.61 -4.51
C PRO A 127 -2.34 -15.85 -3.03
N GLU A 128 -3.28 -16.32 -2.24
CA GLU A 128 -3.07 -16.52 -0.79
C GLU A 128 -1.86 -17.40 -0.44
N ALA A 129 -1.58 -18.41 -1.27
CA ALA A 129 -0.45 -19.32 -1.11
C ALA A 129 0.91 -18.60 -1.18
N ASP A 130 0.99 -17.45 -1.84
CA ASP A 130 2.22 -16.68 -2.04
C ASP A 130 2.46 -15.64 -0.94
N HIS A 131 1.45 -15.32 -0.13
CA HIS A 131 1.54 -14.23 0.84
C HIS A 131 2.70 -14.39 1.83
N ILE A 132 2.80 -15.57 2.47
CA ILE A 132 3.84 -15.79 3.50
C ILE A 132 5.23 -15.73 2.88
N ARG A 133 5.40 -16.28 1.67
CA ARG A 133 6.67 -16.24 0.94
C ARG A 133 7.07 -14.79 0.61
N LEU A 134 6.17 -14.00 0.03
CA LEU A 134 6.44 -12.60 -0.33
C LEU A 134 6.64 -11.72 0.90
N LEU A 135 5.89 -11.94 1.98
CA LEU A 135 6.11 -11.26 3.26
C LEU A 135 7.49 -11.58 3.84
N SER A 136 7.96 -12.84 3.71
CA SER A 136 9.31 -13.24 4.14
C SER A 136 10.39 -12.57 3.28
N GLU A 137 10.18 -12.46 1.97
CA GLU A 137 11.08 -11.73 1.06
C GLU A 137 11.12 -10.23 1.41
N ILE A 138 9.98 -9.60 1.64
CA ILE A 138 9.92 -8.21 2.11
C ILE A 138 10.72 -8.05 3.40
N ARG A 139 10.52 -8.95 4.38
CA ARG A 139 11.26 -8.93 5.64
C ARG A 139 12.77 -9.08 5.42
N ARG A 140 13.20 -9.96 4.53
CA ARG A 140 14.63 -10.15 4.17
C ARG A 140 15.26 -8.86 3.65
N THR A 141 14.54 -8.13 2.80
CA THR A 141 15.04 -6.88 2.21
C THR A 141 15.06 -5.69 3.17
N LEU A 142 14.37 -5.79 4.32
CA LEU A 142 14.39 -4.75 5.35
C LEU A 142 15.66 -4.80 6.19
N ARG A 143 16.20 -3.64 6.49
CA ARG A 143 17.24 -3.48 7.53
C ARG A 143 16.70 -3.90 8.91
N PRO A 144 17.57 -4.27 9.86
CA PRO A 144 17.12 -4.73 11.19
C PRO A 144 16.17 -3.77 11.90
N GLU A 145 16.32 -2.46 11.68
CA GLU A 145 15.48 -1.42 12.26
C GLU A 145 14.45 -0.86 11.26
N GLY A 146 14.38 -1.46 10.08
CA GLY A 146 13.45 -1.06 9.03
C GLY A 146 12.00 -1.33 9.41
N ARG A 147 11.08 -0.73 8.66
CA ARG A 147 9.64 -0.91 8.85
C ARG A 147 8.98 -1.37 7.56
N PHE A 148 8.04 -2.28 7.71
CA PHE A 148 7.09 -2.59 6.65
C PHE A 148 5.74 -1.96 6.99
N ILE A 149 5.19 -1.16 6.08
CA ILE A 149 3.88 -0.50 6.23
C ILE A 149 2.98 -0.99 5.10
N LEU A 150 1.91 -1.67 5.48
CA LEU A 150 0.89 -2.18 4.56
C LEU A 150 -0.43 -1.46 4.82
N PHE A 151 -1.07 -1.01 3.74
CA PHE A 151 -2.47 -0.60 3.73
C PHE A 151 -3.29 -1.58 2.93
N GLU A 152 -4.45 -2.02 3.49
CA GLU A 152 -5.38 -2.90 2.80
C GLU A 152 -6.83 -2.52 3.07
N HIS A 153 -7.70 -2.94 2.18
CA HIS A 153 -9.14 -2.77 2.28
C HIS A 153 -9.72 -3.52 3.48
N ASN A 154 -10.65 -2.86 4.19
CA ASN A 154 -11.35 -3.50 5.30
C ASN A 154 -12.59 -4.28 4.77
N PRO A 155 -12.59 -5.62 4.79
CA PRO A 155 -13.72 -6.42 4.33
C PRO A 155 -14.98 -6.28 5.21
N TRP A 156 -14.85 -5.69 6.40
CA TRP A 156 -15.98 -5.47 7.31
C TRP A 156 -16.69 -4.14 7.06
N ASN A 157 -16.05 -3.22 6.32
CA ASN A 157 -16.66 -1.93 5.98
C ASN A 157 -17.55 -2.10 4.72
N PRO A 158 -18.87 -1.81 4.80
CA PRO A 158 -19.79 -2.02 3.69
C PRO A 158 -19.51 -1.11 2.50
N LEU A 159 -19.06 0.13 2.72
CA LEU A 159 -18.73 1.07 1.64
C LEU A 159 -17.48 0.59 0.89
N THR A 160 -16.48 0.08 1.61
CA THR A 160 -15.28 -0.51 0.99
C THR A 160 -15.64 -1.74 0.16
N ARG A 161 -16.48 -2.63 0.68
CA ARG A 161 -16.95 -3.80 -0.08
C ARG A 161 -17.68 -3.40 -1.35
N HIS A 162 -18.51 -2.37 -1.27
CA HIS A 162 -19.22 -1.85 -2.45
C HIS A 162 -18.24 -1.27 -3.46
N ALA A 163 -17.27 -0.46 -3.03
CA ALA A 163 -16.27 0.14 -3.91
C ALA A 163 -15.45 -0.93 -4.65
N VAL A 164 -14.98 -1.97 -3.93
CA VAL A 164 -14.25 -3.10 -4.53
C VAL A 164 -15.14 -3.89 -5.49
N ALA A 165 -16.38 -4.22 -5.11
CA ALA A 165 -17.29 -4.99 -5.95
C ALA A 165 -17.71 -4.27 -7.25
N THR A 166 -17.61 -2.94 -7.29
CA THR A 166 -17.94 -2.12 -8.46
C THR A 166 -16.71 -1.69 -9.27
N CYS A 167 -15.51 -2.01 -8.78
CA CYS A 167 -14.26 -1.67 -9.45
C CYS A 167 -13.87 -2.77 -10.45
N PRO A 168 -13.74 -2.47 -11.76
CA PRO A 168 -13.46 -3.48 -12.77
C PRO A 168 -12.14 -4.23 -12.55
N PHE A 169 -11.09 -3.55 -12.11
CA PHE A 169 -9.79 -4.20 -11.85
C PHE A 169 -9.71 -4.96 -10.51
N ASP A 170 -10.74 -4.85 -9.65
CA ASP A 170 -10.85 -5.57 -8.39
C ASP A 170 -11.79 -6.80 -8.46
N GLN A 171 -12.30 -7.16 -9.65
CA GLN A 171 -13.25 -8.27 -9.83
C GLN A 171 -12.75 -9.60 -9.25
N ASN A 172 -11.44 -9.84 -9.33
CA ASN A 172 -10.78 -11.04 -8.79
C ASN A 172 -10.11 -10.79 -7.43
N ALA A 173 -10.34 -9.64 -6.81
CA ALA A 173 -9.73 -9.29 -5.53
C ALA A 173 -10.30 -10.15 -4.39
N VAL A 174 -9.41 -10.71 -3.57
CA VAL A 174 -9.77 -11.45 -2.36
C VAL A 174 -9.45 -10.60 -1.15
N LEU A 175 -10.46 -9.94 -0.60
CA LEU A 175 -10.27 -9.06 0.55
C LEU A 175 -9.84 -9.86 1.79
N ILE A 176 -8.77 -9.40 2.43
CA ILE A 176 -8.16 -10.06 3.57
C ILE A 176 -8.49 -9.28 4.85
N SER A 177 -8.98 -9.97 5.87
CA SER A 177 -9.21 -9.31 7.16
C SER A 177 -7.90 -8.94 7.86
N ALA A 178 -7.92 -7.84 8.62
CA ALA A 178 -6.73 -7.38 9.35
C ALA A 178 -6.16 -8.43 10.33
N PRO A 179 -6.97 -9.21 11.08
CA PRO A 179 -6.44 -10.30 11.92
C PRO A 179 -5.75 -11.39 11.11
N GLU A 180 -6.31 -11.76 9.95
CA GLU A 180 -5.72 -12.77 9.07
C GLU A 180 -4.39 -12.27 8.46
N MET A 181 -4.36 -11.06 7.93
CA MET A 181 -3.12 -10.48 7.41
C MET A 181 -2.05 -10.38 8.51
N ARG A 182 -2.43 -9.96 9.72
CA ARG A 182 -1.53 -9.93 10.87
C ARG A 182 -0.98 -11.32 11.23
N ARG A 183 -1.79 -12.38 11.09
CA ARG A 183 -1.35 -13.77 11.27
C ARG A 183 -0.30 -14.15 10.24
N ARG A 184 -0.51 -13.78 8.96
CA ARG A 184 0.45 -14.02 7.86
C ARG A 184 1.78 -13.30 8.09
N PHE A 185 1.75 -12.05 8.57
CA PHE A 185 2.96 -11.32 8.95
C PHE A 185 3.78 -12.07 10.00
N ARG A 186 3.11 -12.56 11.05
CA ARG A 186 3.79 -13.34 12.09
C ARG A 186 4.36 -14.66 11.56
N ALA A 187 3.63 -15.34 10.70
CA ALA A 187 4.09 -16.56 10.04
C ALA A 187 5.32 -16.31 9.13
N ALA A 188 5.43 -15.11 8.53
CA ALA A 188 6.60 -14.68 7.77
C ALA A 188 7.78 -14.21 8.65
N GLY A 189 7.63 -14.25 9.98
CA GLY A 189 8.70 -13.95 10.93
C GLY A 189 8.78 -12.51 11.42
N PHE A 190 7.78 -11.65 11.14
CA PHE A 190 7.71 -10.33 11.76
C PHE A 190 7.34 -10.45 13.24
N ALA A 191 8.17 -9.89 14.13
CA ALA A 191 7.99 -9.99 15.58
C ALA A 191 6.91 -9.03 16.09
N ASP A 192 7.04 -7.76 15.73
CA ASP A 192 6.12 -6.70 16.16
C ASP A 192 5.22 -6.29 15.00
N VAL A 193 3.93 -6.56 15.14
CA VAL A 193 2.93 -6.19 14.14
C VAL A 193 1.82 -5.40 14.81
N SER A 194 1.82 -4.09 14.62
CA SER A 194 0.75 -3.19 15.08
C SER A 194 -0.33 -3.04 14.03
N LEU A 195 -1.56 -2.84 14.48
CA LEU A 195 -2.74 -2.66 13.64
C LEU A 195 -3.42 -1.34 13.99
N ARG A 196 -3.76 -0.56 12.96
CA ARG A 196 -4.60 0.63 13.08
C ARG A 196 -5.63 0.65 11.97
N TRP A 197 -6.87 0.93 12.30
CA TRP A 197 -7.94 1.21 11.34
C TRP A 197 -7.87 2.66 10.89
N THR A 198 -8.20 2.93 9.62
CA THR A 198 -7.98 4.23 8.97
C THR A 198 -9.14 4.58 8.04
N LEU A 199 -9.28 5.88 7.72
CA LEU A 199 -10.27 6.39 6.77
C LEU A 199 -11.71 6.13 7.25
N PHE A 200 -12.10 6.80 8.34
CA PHE A 200 -13.44 6.65 8.94
C PHE A 200 -14.47 7.58 8.32
N PHE A 201 -14.05 8.79 7.94
CA PHE A 201 -14.97 9.84 7.52
C PHE A 201 -14.80 10.17 6.04
N PRO A 202 -15.85 9.96 5.22
CA PRO A 202 -15.86 10.39 3.82
C PRO A 202 -15.82 11.91 3.68
N GLY A 203 -15.63 12.43 2.48
CA GLY A 203 -15.45 13.85 2.20
C GLY A 203 -16.52 14.77 2.78
N PHE A 204 -17.78 14.36 2.73
CA PHE A 204 -18.90 15.12 3.30
C PHE A 204 -18.90 15.17 4.85
N LEU A 205 -18.11 14.34 5.51
CA LEU A 205 -17.85 14.35 6.95
C LEU A 205 -16.41 14.77 7.28
N SER A 206 -15.71 15.44 6.37
CA SER A 206 -14.29 15.82 6.54
C SER A 206 -14.00 16.62 7.80
N ALA A 207 -14.94 17.42 8.29
CA ALA A 207 -14.83 18.15 9.56
C ALA A 207 -14.62 17.22 10.78
N LEU A 208 -15.00 15.94 10.69
CA LEU A 208 -14.83 14.95 11.77
C LEU A 208 -13.49 14.21 11.71
N ARG A 209 -12.70 14.36 10.64
CA ARG A 209 -11.41 13.66 10.47
C ARG A 209 -10.39 13.86 11.60
N PRO A 210 -10.32 15.02 12.29
CA PRO A 210 -9.45 15.13 13.47
C PRO A 210 -9.71 14.08 14.54
N LEU A 211 -10.95 13.56 14.65
CA LEU A 211 -11.33 12.50 15.60
C LEU A 211 -10.73 11.13 15.24
N GLU A 212 -10.35 10.90 13.98
CA GLU A 212 -9.77 9.61 13.51
C GLU A 212 -8.51 9.22 14.30
N ARG A 213 -7.80 10.21 14.85
CA ARG A 213 -6.63 9.95 15.70
C ARG A 213 -6.94 9.07 16.91
N GLY A 214 -8.17 9.19 17.46
CA GLY A 214 -8.64 8.40 18.59
C GLY A 214 -9.37 7.10 18.19
N LEU A 215 -9.69 6.91 16.91
CA LEU A 215 -10.53 5.80 16.44
C LEU A 215 -9.73 4.61 15.88
N GLY A 216 -8.41 4.69 15.83
CA GLY A 216 -7.56 3.68 15.18
C GLY A 216 -7.68 2.26 15.73
N TRP A 217 -8.30 2.05 16.87
CA TRP A 217 -8.62 0.76 17.48
C TRP A 217 -9.95 0.17 16.99
N LEU A 218 -10.84 0.99 16.41
CA LEU A 218 -12.21 0.63 16.03
C LEU A 218 -12.23 0.04 14.62
N PRO A 219 -12.76 -1.21 14.41
CA PRO A 219 -12.71 -1.89 13.11
C PRO A 219 -13.75 -1.41 12.08
N LEU A 220 -14.04 -0.10 12.07
CA LEU A 220 -15.02 0.53 11.19
C LEU A 220 -14.40 1.38 10.07
N GLY A 221 -13.09 1.62 10.09
CA GLY A 221 -12.40 2.35 9.03
C GLY A 221 -12.53 1.65 7.68
N ALA A 222 -12.46 2.40 6.59
CA ALA A 222 -12.53 1.85 5.22
C ALA A 222 -11.31 0.98 4.89
N GLN A 223 -10.18 1.27 5.51
CA GLN A 223 -8.94 0.50 5.36
C GLN A 223 -8.32 0.21 6.72
N TYR A 224 -7.34 -0.68 6.72
CA TYR A 224 -6.46 -0.86 7.86
C TYR A 224 -5.00 -0.70 7.45
N MET A 225 -4.19 -0.29 8.41
CA MET A 225 -2.75 -0.20 8.29
C MET A 225 -2.09 -1.20 9.24
N LEU A 226 -1.20 -2.03 8.72
CA LEU A 226 -0.27 -2.82 9.52
C LEU A 226 1.12 -2.21 9.44
N VAL A 227 1.77 -2.11 10.59
CA VAL A 227 3.18 -1.71 10.70
C VAL A 227 3.94 -2.82 11.38
N ALA A 228 5.01 -3.29 10.75
CA ALA A 228 5.81 -4.41 11.23
C ALA A 228 7.32 -4.12 11.18
N ARG A 229 8.07 -4.87 12.00
CA ARG A 229 9.53 -4.95 11.99
C ARG A 229 10.01 -6.39 12.21
#